data_421fa2b2cda9ede0c9ea5693d828cfca
#
_entry.id   421fa2b2cda9ede0c9ea5693d828cfca
#
_cell.length_a   1.000
_cell.length_b   1.000
_cell.length_c   1.000
_cell.angle_alpha   90.00
_cell.angle_beta   90.00
_cell.angle_gamma   90.00
#
_symmetry.space_group_name_H-M   'P 1'
#
loop_
_entity.id
_entity.type
_entity.pdbx_description
1 polymer ?
#
loop_
_entity_poly.entity_id
_entity_poly.type
_entity_poly.pdbx_seq_one_letter_code
_entity_poly.pdbx_strand_id
1 'polypeptide(L)'
;MNDERKVPTDSAAVDDNASTPGRLEAIWVKRARGGKMDAAQQVTLAAKKGIVGNANWGGWRQVTIMEKEIWESVTSSLGVTLDPSTRRANLMVSGIELAHSRDKVVSIGGVRIKMVNETAPCNLMEEACPGLEDALKPNWRGGAFGYVIDD
;
A
#
# COMPACT_ATOMS: atom_id res chain seq x y z
N MET A 1 5.54 -0.38 -27.38
CA MET A 1 6.02 0.11 -26.10
C MET A 1 5.27 -0.61 -24.97
N ASN A 2 5.99 -1.05 -23.97
CA ASN A 2 5.40 -1.83 -22.89
C ASN A 2 5.04 -0.91 -21.74
N ASP A 3 3.73 -0.81 -21.41
CA ASP A 3 3.22 0.01 -20.32
C ASP A 3 3.23 -0.74 -18.98
N GLU A 4 3.91 -1.87 -18.92
CA GLU A 4 4.00 -2.69 -17.73
C GLU A 4 5.43 -2.75 -17.22
N ARG A 5 5.57 -2.75 -15.90
CA ARG A 5 6.88 -2.87 -15.26
C ARG A 5 6.80 -3.82 -14.07
N LYS A 6 7.76 -4.73 -14.00
CA LYS A 6 7.90 -5.65 -12.87
C LYS A 6 8.63 -4.95 -11.73
N VAL A 7 8.08 -5.10 -10.54
CA VAL A 7 8.62 -4.47 -9.33
C VAL A 7 8.78 -5.55 -8.27
N PRO A 8 10.02 -5.94 -7.93
CA PRO A 8 10.25 -6.93 -6.87
C PRO A 8 10.24 -6.28 -5.48
N THR A 9 10.08 -7.12 -4.46
CA THR A 9 10.33 -6.69 -3.08
C THR A 9 11.78 -6.19 -2.97
N ASP A 10 12.03 -5.34 -1.98
CA ASP A 10 13.30 -4.63 -1.76
C ASP A 10 13.57 -3.53 -2.79
N SER A 11 12.66 -3.26 -3.73
CA SER A 11 12.77 -2.11 -4.62
C SER A 11 12.80 -0.82 -3.80
N ALA A 12 13.53 0.17 -4.28
CA ALA A 12 13.55 1.49 -3.66
C ALA A 12 12.16 2.13 -3.75
N ALA A 13 11.74 2.77 -2.67
CA ALA A 13 10.50 3.53 -2.61
C ALA A 13 10.88 4.97 -2.23
N VAL A 14 10.48 5.93 -3.04
CA VAL A 14 10.92 7.32 -2.90
C VAL A 14 9.72 8.25 -2.97
N ASP A 15 9.65 9.22 -2.05
CA ASP A 15 8.74 10.34 -2.19
C ASP A 15 9.56 11.63 -2.42
N ASP A 16 8.89 12.71 -2.84
CA ASP A 16 9.54 13.95 -3.21
C ASP A 16 10.22 14.65 -2.02
N ASN A 17 9.88 14.27 -0.80
CA ASN A 17 10.38 14.91 0.40
C ASN A 17 11.42 14.07 1.16
N ALA A 18 11.65 12.84 0.71
CA ALA A 18 12.55 11.94 1.42
C ALA A 18 14.00 12.22 1.07
N SER A 19 14.85 12.36 2.10
CA SER A 19 16.29 12.51 1.92
C SER A 19 16.99 11.19 1.61
N THR A 20 16.38 10.07 2.00
CA THR A 20 16.89 8.73 1.75
C THR A 20 15.75 7.85 1.23
N PRO A 21 16.05 6.92 0.30
CA PRO A 21 15.01 6.02 -0.19
C PRO A 21 14.49 5.10 0.89
N GLY A 22 13.18 4.87 0.88
CA GLY A 22 12.58 3.78 1.60
C GLY A 22 12.67 2.49 0.80
N ARG A 23 11.87 1.51 1.18
CA ARG A 23 11.94 0.19 0.58
C ARG A 23 10.56 -0.45 0.49
N LEU A 24 10.34 -1.22 -0.57
CA LEU A 24 9.16 -2.06 -0.70
C LEU A 24 9.37 -3.34 0.10
N GLU A 25 8.66 -3.47 1.22
CA GLU A 25 8.86 -4.56 2.17
C GLU A 25 8.04 -5.80 1.83
N ALA A 26 6.82 -5.63 1.31
CA ALA A 26 5.95 -6.76 1.02
C ALA A 26 4.91 -6.39 -0.03
N ILE A 27 4.39 -7.41 -0.72
CA ILE A 27 3.43 -7.28 -1.80
C ILE A 27 2.31 -8.29 -1.60
N TRP A 28 1.06 -7.85 -1.79
CA TRP A 28 -0.10 -8.73 -1.81
C TRP A 28 -1.00 -8.38 -2.99
N VAL A 29 -1.51 -9.41 -3.66
CA VAL A 29 -2.42 -9.24 -4.79
C VAL A 29 -3.76 -9.85 -4.40
N LYS A 30 -4.83 -9.07 -4.59
CA LYS A 30 -6.19 -9.51 -4.32
C LYS A 30 -6.83 -9.90 -5.65
N ARG A 31 -6.99 -11.20 -5.89
CA ARG A 31 -7.42 -11.72 -7.20
C ARG A 31 -8.90 -11.46 -7.48
N ALA A 32 -9.71 -11.32 -6.43
CA ALA A 32 -11.15 -11.10 -6.55
C ALA A 32 -11.60 -10.12 -5.47
N ARG A 33 -12.69 -9.41 -5.73
CA ARG A 33 -13.27 -8.49 -4.75
C ARG A 33 -13.66 -9.29 -3.50
N GLY A 34 -13.22 -8.82 -2.33
CA GLY A 34 -13.46 -9.51 -1.06
C GLY A 34 -12.63 -10.77 -0.87
N GLY A 35 -11.77 -11.10 -1.83
CA GLY A 35 -10.93 -12.28 -1.78
C GLY A 35 -9.74 -12.13 -0.84
N LYS A 36 -9.00 -13.23 -0.69
CA LYS A 36 -7.80 -13.23 0.15
C LYS A 36 -6.67 -12.43 -0.51
N MET A 37 -5.73 -11.99 0.32
CA MET A 37 -4.53 -11.29 -0.14
C MET A 37 -3.42 -12.32 -0.36
N ASP A 38 -3.03 -12.51 -1.62
CA ASP A 38 -1.97 -13.45 -1.99
C ASP A 38 -0.61 -12.75 -1.92
N ALA A 39 0.29 -13.25 -1.08
CA ALA A 39 1.63 -12.71 -0.97
C ALA A 39 2.43 -12.99 -2.25
N ALA A 40 3.24 -12.03 -2.66
CA ALA A 40 4.07 -12.14 -3.85
C ALA A 40 5.43 -11.51 -3.60
N GLN A 41 6.44 -11.98 -4.34
CA GLN A 41 7.80 -11.42 -4.26
C GLN A 41 8.06 -10.39 -5.35
N GLN A 42 7.20 -10.32 -6.34
CA GLN A 42 7.22 -9.27 -7.34
C GLN A 42 5.82 -9.04 -7.86
N VAL A 43 5.60 -7.89 -8.45
CA VAL A 43 4.32 -7.49 -8.99
C VAL A 43 4.55 -6.75 -10.30
N THR A 44 3.61 -6.84 -11.22
CA THR A 44 3.63 -6.07 -12.46
C THR A 44 2.67 -4.90 -12.33
N LEU A 45 3.15 -3.69 -12.53
CA LEU A 45 2.35 -2.47 -12.50
C LEU A 45 2.15 -1.98 -13.93
N ALA A 46 0.90 -1.74 -14.29
CA ALA A 46 0.52 -1.29 -15.63
C ALA A 46 0.06 0.16 -15.56
N ALA A 47 0.61 0.99 -16.46
CA ALA A 47 0.28 2.41 -16.51
C ALA A 47 -1.22 2.64 -16.65
N LYS A 48 -1.77 3.51 -15.82
CA LYS A 48 -3.18 3.91 -15.81
C LYS A 48 -4.16 2.79 -15.45
N LYS A 49 -3.65 1.61 -15.10
CA LYS A 49 -4.48 0.44 -14.78
C LYS A 49 -4.27 -0.07 -13.36
N GLY A 50 -3.03 -0.21 -12.91
CA GLY A 50 -2.71 -0.68 -11.57
C GLY A 50 -1.93 -1.98 -11.56
N ILE A 51 -2.24 -2.86 -10.61
CA ILE A 51 -1.54 -4.12 -10.44
C ILE A 51 -2.18 -5.20 -11.30
N VAL A 52 -1.39 -5.81 -12.17
CA VAL A 52 -1.84 -6.91 -13.01
C VAL A 52 -2.30 -8.07 -12.13
N GLY A 53 -3.51 -8.55 -12.36
CA GLY A 53 -4.12 -9.64 -11.59
C GLY A 53 -4.85 -9.20 -10.33
N ASN A 54 -4.80 -7.92 -9.99
CA ASN A 54 -5.49 -7.38 -8.81
C ASN A 54 -6.93 -6.99 -9.17
N ALA A 55 -7.85 -7.18 -8.23
CA ALA A 55 -9.28 -6.90 -8.46
C ALA A 55 -9.56 -5.43 -8.73
N ASN A 56 -8.79 -4.52 -8.12
CA ASN A 56 -8.91 -3.09 -8.38
C ASN A 56 -8.12 -2.73 -9.64
N TRP A 57 -8.80 -2.68 -10.77
CA TRP A 57 -8.17 -2.44 -12.07
C TRP A 57 -8.78 -1.20 -12.70
N GLY A 58 -7.94 -0.22 -12.99
CA GLY A 58 -8.41 1.07 -13.51
C GLY A 58 -9.00 1.96 -12.41
N GLY A 59 -9.53 3.13 -12.78
CA GLY A 59 -10.10 4.07 -11.84
C GLY A 59 -9.05 4.77 -10.98
N TRP A 60 -9.48 5.30 -9.85
CA TRP A 60 -8.61 6.08 -8.97
C TRP A 60 -7.94 5.24 -7.89
N ARG A 61 -8.56 4.13 -7.50
CA ARG A 61 -8.06 3.27 -6.42
C ARG A 61 -7.46 2.01 -7.00
N GLN A 62 -6.26 2.16 -7.56
CA GLN A 62 -5.57 1.05 -8.22
C GLN A 62 -4.60 0.33 -7.29
N VAL A 63 -3.88 1.07 -6.46
CA VAL A 63 -2.83 0.55 -5.60
C VAL A 63 -3.03 1.10 -4.20
N THR A 64 -3.08 0.21 -3.20
CA THR A 64 -3.17 0.59 -1.80
C THR A 64 -1.83 0.33 -1.12
N ILE A 65 -1.33 1.30 -0.37
CA ILE A 65 0.00 1.27 0.23
C ILE A 65 -0.11 1.49 1.73
N MET A 66 0.60 0.69 2.51
CA MET A 66 0.68 0.84 3.97
C MET A 66 2.12 1.00 4.40
N GLU A 67 2.34 1.60 5.57
CA GLU A 67 3.66 1.79 6.16
C GLU A 67 3.94 0.71 7.20
N LYS A 68 5.09 0.06 7.05
CA LYS A 68 5.52 -0.98 7.99
C LYS A 68 5.64 -0.42 9.42
N GLU A 69 6.25 0.75 9.57
CA GLU A 69 6.48 1.36 10.88
C GLU A 69 5.17 1.62 11.62
N ILE A 70 4.18 2.09 10.89
CA ILE A 70 2.86 2.35 11.48
C ILE A 70 2.17 1.06 11.88
N TRP A 71 2.22 0.04 11.02
CA TRP A 71 1.62 -1.25 11.35
C TRP A 71 2.23 -1.84 12.62
N GLU A 72 3.56 -1.80 12.74
CA GLU A 72 4.26 -2.28 13.91
C GLU A 72 3.89 -1.48 15.16
N SER A 73 3.81 -0.16 15.05
CA SER A 73 3.43 0.71 16.15
C SER A 73 2.01 0.45 16.63
N VAL A 74 1.07 0.32 15.69
CA VAL A 74 -0.35 0.09 16.03
C VAL A 74 -0.55 -1.27 16.67
N THR A 75 0.01 -2.33 16.09
CA THR A 75 -0.15 -3.68 16.65
C THR A 75 0.54 -3.79 18.01
N SER A 76 1.69 -3.15 18.17
CA SER A 76 2.39 -3.12 19.45
C SER A 76 1.55 -2.41 20.52
N SER A 77 0.91 -1.29 20.18
CA SER A 77 0.07 -0.56 21.14
C SER A 77 -1.16 -1.36 21.56
N LEU A 78 -1.63 -2.26 20.71
CA LEU A 78 -2.75 -3.15 21.03
C LEU A 78 -2.28 -4.44 21.71
N GLY A 79 -0.98 -4.64 21.84
CA GLY A 79 -0.42 -5.84 22.48
C GLY A 79 -0.63 -7.12 21.67
N VAL A 80 -0.71 -7.02 20.34
CA VAL A 80 -0.98 -8.15 19.47
C VAL A 80 0.07 -8.29 18.39
N THR A 81 0.20 -9.50 17.85
CA THR A 81 1.00 -9.78 16.67
C THR A 81 0.04 -10.18 15.56
N LEU A 82 -0.02 -9.36 14.51
CA LEU A 82 -0.90 -9.61 13.37
C LEU A 82 -0.08 -9.53 12.08
N ASP A 83 -0.31 -10.47 11.18
CA ASP A 83 0.31 -10.43 9.88
C ASP A 83 -0.16 -9.14 9.15
N PRO A 84 0.76 -8.40 8.52
CA PRO A 84 0.38 -7.16 7.82
C PRO A 84 -0.64 -7.35 6.70
N SER A 85 -0.77 -8.57 6.15
CA SER A 85 -1.82 -8.86 5.15
C SER A 85 -3.22 -8.61 5.70
N THR A 86 -3.38 -8.60 7.01
CA THR A 86 -4.64 -8.30 7.69
C THR A 86 -5.16 -6.91 7.30
N ARG A 87 -4.26 -5.95 7.03
CA ARG A 87 -4.66 -4.61 6.61
C ARG A 87 -5.29 -4.60 5.22
N ARG A 88 -5.02 -5.61 4.42
CA ARG A 88 -5.56 -5.79 3.06
C ARG A 88 -5.09 -4.70 2.09
N ALA A 89 -3.87 -4.21 2.28
CA ALA A 89 -3.21 -3.33 1.33
C ALA A 89 -2.42 -4.15 0.31
N ASN A 90 -2.08 -3.54 -0.81
CA ASN A 90 -1.29 -4.22 -1.85
C ASN A 90 0.21 -4.17 -1.57
N LEU A 91 0.70 -3.03 -1.11
CA LEU A 91 2.13 -2.81 -0.92
C LEU A 91 2.39 -2.31 0.50
N MET A 92 3.42 -2.88 1.13
CA MET A 92 3.91 -2.36 2.41
C MET A 92 5.30 -1.77 2.19
N VAL A 93 5.45 -0.51 2.56
CA VAL A 93 6.72 0.21 2.41
C VAL A 93 7.27 0.59 3.77
N SER A 94 8.59 0.82 3.83
CA SER A 94 9.27 1.39 4.97
C SER A 94 10.03 2.64 4.54
N GLY A 95 10.26 3.55 5.49
CA GLY A 95 11.03 4.76 5.21
C GLY A 95 10.28 5.80 4.37
N ILE A 96 8.98 5.63 4.17
CA ILE A 96 8.11 6.55 3.42
C ILE A 96 7.01 7.02 4.37
N GLU A 97 6.73 8.31 4.35
CA GLU A 97 5.62 8.88 5.11
C GLU A 97 4.46 9.17 4.15
N LEU A 98 3.35 8.47 4.36
CA LEU A 98 2.16 8.59 3.50
C LEU A 98 1.17 9.65 3.99
N ALA A 99 1.30 10.11 5.23
CA ALA A 99 0.40 11.11 5.77
C ALA A 99 0.43 12.38 4.90
N HIS A 100 -0.76 12.85 4.55
CA HIS A 100 -0.93 14.07 3.74
C HIS A 100 -0.26 14.00 2.37
N SER A 101 -0.18 12.81 1.79
CA SER A 101 0.45 12.61 0.48
C SER A 101 -0.50 12.85 -0.70
N ARG A 102 -1.72 13.35 -0.46
CA ARG A 102 -2.67 13.65 -1.54
C ARG A 102 -2.01 14.49 -2.63
N ASP A 103 -2.18 14.07 -3.88
CA ASP A 103 -1.61 14.69 -5.08
C ASP A 103 -0.09 14.63 -5.21
N LYS A 104 0.61 13.99 -4.25
CA LYS A 104 2.03 13.74 -4.36
C LYS A 104 2.30 12.45 -5.11
N VAL A 105 3.52 12.31 -5.59
CA VAL A 105 3.95 11.12 -6.33
C VAL A 105 4.92 10.31 -5.49
N VAL A 106 4.64 9.02 -5.38
CA VAL A 106 5.55 8.05 -4.76
C VAL A 106 6.05 7.12 -5.85
N SER A 107 7.36 6.96 -5.95
CA SER A 107 7.97 6.07 -6.93
C SER A 107 8.40 4.79 -6.24
N ILE A 108 7.99 3.65 -6.78
CA ILE A 108 8.35 2.34 -6.24
C ILE A 108 8.92 1.51 -7.40
N GLY A 109 10.20 1.15 -7.28
CA GLY A 109 10.89 0.43 -8.34
C GLY A 109 10.91 1.18 -9.67
N GLY A 110 10.91 2.51 -9.61
CA GLY A 110 10.87 3.36 -10.80
C GLY A 110 9.48 3.61 -11.36
N VAL A 111 8.44 2.97 -10.81
CA VAL A 111 7.05 3.20 -11.22
C VAL A 111 6.48 4.34 -10.39
N ARG A 112 5.90 5.33 -11.04
CA ARG A 112 5.33 6.50 -10.37
C ARG A 112 3.85 6.29 -10.08
N ILE A 113 3.49 6.50 -8.82
CA ILE A 113 2.12 6.34 -8.33
C ILE A 113 1.66 7.70 -7.78
N LYS A 114 0.59 8.24 -8.34
CA LYS A 114 0.02 9.47 -7.82
C LYS A 114 -0.96 9.13 -6.71
N MET A 115 -0.70 9.69 -5.53
CA MET A 115 -1.52 9.43 -4.36
C MET A 115 -2.79 10.25 -4.42
N VAL A 116 -3.92 9.61 -4.14
CA VAL A 116 -5.25 10.22 -4.22
C VAL A 116 -5.77 10.61 -2.84
N ASN A 117 -5.74 9.68 -1.89
CA ASN A 117 -6.27 9.94 -0.55
C ASN A 117 -5.82 8.84 0.41
N GLU A 118 -6.11 9.05 1.70
CA GLU A 118 -5.89 8.01 2.69
C GLU A 118 -6.81 6.82 2.47
N THR A 119 -6.35 5.64 2.91
CA THR A 119 -7.16 4.43 2.93
C THR A 119 -7.74 4.29 4.33
N ALA A 120 -8.98 4.74 4.52
CA ALA A 120 -9.63 4.63 5.83
C ALA A 120 -9.81 3.16 6.20
N PRO A 121 -9.60 2.80 7.49
CA PRO A 121 -9.89 1.45 7.93
C PRO A 121 -11.39 1.17 7.89
N CYS A 122 -11.74 -0.10 7.77
CA CYS A 122 -13.14 -0.50 7.70
C CYS A 122 -13.45 -1.56 8.77
N ASN A 123 -14.69 -1.97 8.81
CA ASN A 123 -15.17 -2.95 9.78
C ASN A 123 -14.39 -4.27 9.76
N LEU A 124 -13.78 -4.63 8.63
CA LEU A 124 -12.96 -5.84 8.54
C LEU A 124 -11.76 -5.77 9.50
N MET A 125 -11.26 -4.56 9.79
CA MET A 125 -10.17 -4.40 10.75
C MET A 125 -10.64 -4.70 12.17
N GLU A 126 -11.83 -4.26 12.53
CA GLU A 126 -12.40 -4.54 13.84
C GLU A 126 -12.72 -6.03 14.00
N GLU A 127 -13.20 -6.68 12.96
CA GLU A 127 -13.43 -8.12 12.97
C GLU A 127 -12.14 -8.91 13.16
N ALA A 128 -11.05 -8.43 12.57
CA ALA A 128 -9.75 -9.08 12.70
C ALA A 128 -9.17 -8.93 14.10
N CYS A 129 -9.36 -7.75 14.70
CA CYS A 129 -8.81 -7.47 16.03
C CYS A 129 -9.57 -6.30 16.68
N PRO A 130 -10.21 -6.50 17.85
CA PRO A 130 -10.87 -5.40 18.53
C PRO A 130 -9.91 -4.24 18.80
N GLY A 131 -10.35 -3.03 18.46
CA GLY A 131 -9.57 -1.81 18.62
C GLY A 131 -8.71 -1.44 17.42
N LEU A 132 -8.55 -2.34 16.45
CA LEU A 132 -7.68 -2.09 15.29
C LEU A 132 -8.26 -1.01 14.40
N GLU A 133 -9.55 -1.02 14.15
CA GLU A 133 -10.17 -0.01 13.28
C GLU A 133 -9.94 1.39 13.82
N ASP A 134 -10.23 1.62 15.10
CA ASP A 134 -10.05 2.93 15.73
C ASP A 134 -8.59 3.35 15.78
N ALA A 135 -7.68 2.41 16.01
CA ALA A 135 -6.25 2.71 16.08
C ALA A 135 -5.68 3.16 14.73
N LEU A 136 -6.28 2.73 13.62
CA LEU A 136 -5.83 3.08 12.27
C LEU A 136 -6.45 4.37 11.73
N LYS A 137 -7.45 4.95 12.39
CA LYS A 137 -8.15 6.13 11.88
C LYS A 137 -7.31 7.41 11.85
N PRO A 138 -6.54 7.78 12.91
CA PRO A 138 -5.86 9.08 12.92
C PRO A 138 -4.68 9.14 11.96
N ASN A 139 -4.41 10.35 11.45
CA ASN A 139 -3.15 10.68 10.77
C ASN A 139 -2.76 9.73 9.62
N TRP A 140 -3.74 9.29 8.85
CA TRP A 140 -3.48 8.41 7.70
C TRP A 140 -2.83 7.08 8.06
N ARG A 141 -3.04 6.60 9.27
CA ARG A 141 -2.45 5.33 9.74
C ARG A 141 -2.93 4.13 8.94
N GLY A 142 -4.10 4.24 8.30
CA GLY A 142 -4.61 3.19 7.43
C GLY A 142 -3.85 3.03 6.12
N GLY A 143 -2.96 3.96 5.81
CA GLY A 143 -2.24 4.00 4.55
C GLY A 143 -2.90 4.93 3.54
N ALA A 144 -2.53 4.77 2.28
CA ALA A 144 -3.02 5.62 1.21
C ALA A 144 -3.22 4.81 -0.06
N PHE A 145 -4.02 5.34 -0.98
CA PHE A 145 -4.20 4.71 -2.27
C PHE A 145 -3.94 5.70 -3.40
N GLY A 146 -3.60 5.15 -4.54
CA GLY A 146 -3.31 5.96 -5.71
C GLY A 146 -3.43 5.17 -6.99
N TYR A 147 -2.98 5.79 -8.08
CA TYR A 147 -3.00 5.16 -9.39
C TYR A 147 -1.64 5.31 -10.08
N VAL A 148 -1.34 4.34 -10.94
CA VAL A 148 -0.08 4.33 -11.69
C VAL A 148 -0.16 5.38 -12.79
N ILE A 149 0.74 6.37 -12.76
CA ILE A 149 0.74 7.45 -13.73
C ILE A 149 1.27 6.94 -15.06
N ASP A 150 2.43 6.31 -15.00
CA ASP A 150 3.11 5.76 -16.17
C ASP A 150 4.10 4.69 -15.71
N ASP A 151 4.72 4.08 -16.68
CA ASP A 151 5.77 3.10 -16.40
C ASP A 151 7.07 3.76 -15.93
#